data_90b476be7c14ea9b90fda37119b5bd48
#
_entry.id   90b476be7c14ea9b90fda37119b5bd48
#
_cell.length_a   1.000
_cell.length_b   1.000
_cell.length_c   1.000
_cell.angle_alpha   90.00
_cell.angle_beta   90.00
_cell.angle_gamma   90.00
#
_symmetry.space_group_name_H-M   'P 1'
#
loop_
_entity.id
_entity.type
_entity.pdbx_description
1 polymer ?
#
loop_
_entity_poly.entity_id
_entity_poly.type
_entity_poly.pdbx_seq_one_letter_code
_entity_poly.pdbx_strand_id
1 'polypeptide(L)'
;MLREVASGQREATLRMYQPNPTVAFGRRDELNPGFADAVAACEEHGFRTLVRKVGGHAAAYHRGCLVVDHFQPATDARSGNTVRYRLFGSMFAQALREVGVDARVGEIPGEYCPGEYSVYAQLPESAGGGRIKLVGTAQRVVSGGWW
;
A
#
# COMPACT_ATOMS: atom_id res chain seq x y z
N MET A 1 15.98 5.85 -4.46
CA MET A 1 15.38 6.68 -3.39
C MET A 1 15.60 6.09 -2.00
N LEU A 2 15.03 4.93 -1.57
CA LEU A 2 15.20 4.44 -0.19
C LEU A 2 16.68 4.29 0.23
N ARG A 3 17.53 3.73 -0.61
CA ARG A 3 18.95 3.58 -0.30
C ARG A 3 19.68 4.93 -0.18
N GLU A 4 19.35 5.88 -1.01
CA GLU A 4 19.93 7.24 -0.97
C GLU A 4 19.52 7.98 0.29
N VAL A 5 18.24 7.85 0.71
CA VAL A 5 17.76 8.43 1.96
C VAL A 5 18.42 7.74 3.16
N ALA A 6 18.49 6.40 3.16
CA ALA A 6 19.09 5.63 4.23
C ALA A 6 20.61 5.88 4.37
N SER A 7 21.31 6.27 3.31
CA SER A 7 22.74 6.62 3.31
C SER A 7 23.02 8.10 3.54
N GLY A 8 21.98 8.94 3.70
CA GLY A 8 22.13 10.39 3.84
C GLY A 8 22.45 11.15 2.54
N GLN A 9 22.44 10.46 1.39
CA GLN A 9 22.65 11.07 0.08
C GLN A 9 21.42 11.85 -0.42
N ARG A 10 20.28 11.67 0.23
CA ARG A 10 19.02 12.34 -0.05
C ARG A 10 18.29 12.61 1.26
N GLU A 11 17.64 13.74 1.35
CA GLU A 11 16.75 14.07 2.47
C GLU A 11 15.49 13.19 2.49
N ALA A 12 14.79 13.23 3.63
CA ALA A 12 13.47 12.63 3.73
C ALA A 12 12.58 13.10 2.57
N THR A 13 11.92 12.17 1.91
CA THR A 13 11.22 12.46 0.66
C THR A 13 9.80 11.92 0.69
N LEU A 14 8.83 12.77 0.38
CA LEU A 14 7.45 12.39 0.07
C LEU A 14 7.27 12.43 -1.45
N ARG A 15 6.71 11.35 -2.01
CA ARG A 15 6.36 11.28 -3.42
C ARG A 15 4.90 10.89 -3.58
N MET A 16 4.18 11.62 -4.42
CA MET A 16 2.80 11.31 -4.78
C MET A 16 2.66 11.20 -6.29
N TYR A 17 1.96 10.19 -6.78
CA TYR A 17 1.75 10.02 -8.22
C TYR A 17 0.55 9.14 -8.54
N GLN A 18 -0.02 9.34 -9.72
CA GLN A 18 -0.99 8.43 -10.33
C GLN A 18 -0.23 7.34 -11.11
N PRO A 19 -0.43 6.07 -10.77
CA PRO A 19 0.24 4.97 -11.47
C PRO A 19 -0.41 4.69 -12.82
N ASN A 20 0.39 4.20 -13.76
CA ASN A 20 -0.15 3.50 -14.92
C ASN A 20 -0.74 2.14 -14.49
N PRO A 21 -1.63 1.52 -15.29
CA PRO A 21 -2.12 0.16 -15.01
C PRO A 21 -0.97 -0.81 -14.76
N THR A 22 -0.86 -1.29 -13.53
CA THR A 22 0.27 -2.12 -13.07
C THR A 22 -0.20 -3.06 -11.97
N VAL A 23 0.14 -4.35 -12.07
CA VAL A 23 0.01 -5.28 -10.96
C VAL A 23 1.38 -5.45 -10.31
N ALA A 24 1.48 -5.02 -9.05
CA ALA A 24 2.69 -5.14 -8.26
C ALA A 24 2.59 -6.38 -7.36
N PHE A 25 3.18 -7.47 -7.79
CA PHE A 25 3.24 -8.72 -7.04
C PHE A 25 4.15 -8.59 -5.81
N GLY A 26 3.82 -9.29 -4.74
CA GLY A 26 4.70 -9.48 -3.60
C GLY A 26 5.75 -10.56 -3.87
N ARG A 27 6.80 -10.60 -3.06
CA ARG A 27 7.84 -11.64 -3.19
C ARG A 27 7.28 -13.06 -2.99
N ARG A 28 6.24 -13.24 -2.17
CA ARG A 28 5.59 -14.54 -1.96
C ARG A 28 4.82 -14.99 -3.19
N ASP A 29 4.21 -14.05 -3.91
CA ASP A 29 3.45 -14.36 -5.13
C ASP A 29 4.41 -14.87 -6.21
N GLU A 30 5.60 -14.28 -6.34
CA GLU A 30 6.64 -14.70 -7.30
C GLU A 30 7.10 -16.16 -7.07
N LEU A 31 7.02 -16.66 -5.85
CA LEU A 31 7.38 -18.04 -5.51
C LEU A 31 6.24 -19.04 -5.73
N ASN A 32 5.06 -18.58 -6.12
CA ASN A 32 3.91 -19.44 -6.36
C ASN A 32 4.00 -20.12 -7.74
N PRO A 33 3.71 -21.43 -7.86
CA PRO A 33 3.75 -22.13 -9.15
C PRO A 33 2.90 -21.47 -10.25
N GLY A 34 1.77 -20.85 -9.90
CA GLY A 34 0.88 -20.12 -10.84
C GLY A 34 1.34 -18.69 -11.17
N PHE A 35 2.54 -18.26 -10.76
CA PHE A 35 2.98 -16.88 -10.99
C PHE A 35 3.07 -16.49 -12.46
N ALA A 36 3.57 -17.38 -13.31
CA ALA A 36 3.68 -17.12 -14.74
C ALA A 36 2.31 -16.92 -15.41
N ASP A 37 1.33 -17.73 -15.04
CA ASP A 37 -0.04 -17.62 -15.54
C ASP A 37 -0.70 -16.33 -15.07
N ALA A 38 -0.45 -15.94 -13.82
CA ALA A 38 -0.94 -14.67 -13.27
C ALA A 38 -0.34 -13.46 -13.99
N VAL A 39 0.96 -13.50 -14.34
CA VAL A 39 1.62 -12.47 -15.14
C VAL A 39 0.96 -12.38 -16.52
N ALA A 40 0.80 -13.51 -17.23
CA ALA A 40 0.19 -13.55 -18.56
C ALA A 40 -1.24 -12.98 -18.53
N ALA A 41 -2.05 -13.38 -17.55
CA ALA A 41 -3.40 -12.86 -17.38
C ALA A 41 -3.43 -11.33 -17.14
N CYS A 42 -2.50 -10.80 -16.35
CA CYS A 42 -2.40 -9.36 -16.15
C CYS A 42 -2.07 -8.61 -17.46
N GLU A 43 -1.13 -9.12 -18.24
CA GLU A 43 -0.71 -8.51 -19.50
C GLU A 43 -1.83 -8.57 -20.55
N GLU A 44 -2.57 -9.67 -20.62
CA GLU A 44 -3.76 -9.81 -21.48
C GLU A 44 -4.84 -8.75 -21.16
N HIS A 45 -4.96 -8.37 -19.88
CA HIS A 45 -5.89 -7.32 -19.43
C HIS A 45 -5.28 -5.90 -19.46
N GLY A 46 -4.13 -5.72 -20.10
CA GLY A 46 -3.48 -4.41 -20.29
C GLY A 46 -2.75 -3.85 -19.08
N PHE A 47 -2.45 -4.68 -18.09
CA PHE A 47 -1.62 -4.30 -16.94
C PHE A 47 -0.16 -4.67 -17.18
N ARG A 48 0.74 -3.76 -16.85
CA ARG A 48 2.15 -4.12 -16.67
C ARG A 48 2.33 -4.87 -15.35
N THR A 49 3.34 -5.70 -15.27
CA THR A 49 3.64 -6.46 -14.06
C THR A 49 5.01 -6.08 -13.48
N LEU A 50 5.15 -6.14 -12.17
CA LEU A 50 6.42 -6.03 -11.48
C LEU A 50 6.38 -6.77 -10.14
N VAL A 51 7.54 -7.14 -9.61
CA VAL A 51 7.68 -7.66 -8.25
C VAL A 51 8.17 -6.55 -7.33
N ARG A 52 7.32 -6.18 -6.37
CA ARG A 52 7.63 -5.11 -5.41
C ARG A 52 8.48 -5.61 -4.26
N LYS A 53 9.23 -4.68 -3.66
CA LYS A 53 10.15 -4.99 -2.54
C LYS A 53 9.56 -4.69 -1.16
N VAL A 54 8.27 -4.44 -1.06
CA VAL A 54 7.51 -4.30 0.20
C VAL A 54 6.69 -5.56 0.46
N GLY A 55 6.17 -5.71 1.67
CA GLY A 55 5.33 -6.86 2.03
C GLY A 55 3.94 -6.82 1.41
N GLY A 56 3.15 -7.87 1.71
CA GLY A 56 1.78 -8.07 1.21
C GLY A 56 1.72 -8.87 -0.09
N HIS A 57 0.50 -9.18 -0.53
CA HIS A 57 0.19 -9.85 -1.79
C HIS A 57 0.13 -8.86 -2.96
N ALA A 58 -0.19 -9.35 -4.16
CA ALA A 58 -0.34 -8.53 -5.35
C ALA A 58 -1.29 -7.34 -5.13
N ALA A 59 -0.95 -6.21 -5.70
CA ALA A 59 -1.80 -5.02 -5.69
C ALA A 59 -1.95 -4.50 -7.12
N ALA A 60 -3.19 -4.35 -7.56
CA ALA A 60 -3.51 -3.77 -8.85
C ALA A 60 -3.63 -2.24 -8.72
N TYR A 61 -2.87 -1.54 -9.50
CA TYR A 61 -2.91 -0.08 -9.62
C TYR A 61 -3.52 0.30 -10.96
N HIS A 62 -4.31 1.35 -10.98
CA HIS A 62 -4.87 1.94 -12.19
C HIS A 62 -4.87 3.47 -12.08
N ARG A 63 -5.27 4.17 -13.14
CA ARG A 63 -5.22 5.64 -13.18
C ARG A 63 -6.13 6.34 -12.16
N GLY A 64 -7.08 5.65 -11.55
CA GLY A 64 -7.89 6.14 -10.44
C GLY A 64 -7.24 5.96 -9.06
N CYS A 65 -6.06 5.36 -8.99
CA CYS A 65 -5.31 5.22 -7.73
C CYS A 65 -4.37 6.40 -7.52
N LEU A 66 -4.11 6.72 -6.25
CA LEU A 66 -3.03 7.60 -5.81
C LEU A 66 -2.02 6.76 -5.02
N VAL A 67 -0.77 6.79 -5.42
CA VAL A 67 0.33 6.19 -4.65
C VAL A 67 1.04 7.29 -3.88
N VAL A 68 1.22 7.07 -2.60
CA VAL A 68 1.95 7.95 -1.70
C VAL A 68 3.11 7.16 -1.11
N ASP A 69 4.32 7.58 -1.43
CA ASP A 69 5.55 7.00 -0.89
C ASP A 69 6.20 7.99 0.07
N HIS A 70 6.57 7.53 1.26
CA HIS A 70 7.31 8.32 2.23
C HIS A 70 8.62 7.60 2.58
N PHE A 71 9.74 8.23 2.28
CA PHE A 71 11.10 7.75 2.56
C PHE A 71 11.69 8.55 3.70
N GLN A 72 12.12 7.90 4.76
CA GLN A 72 12.63 8.54 5.98
C GLN A 72 13.93 7.88 6.45
N PRO A 73 14.98 8.65 6.76
CA PRO A 73 16.15 8.12 7.45
C PRO A 73 15.77 7.75 8.90
N ALA A 74 16.36 6.69 9.44
CA ALA A 74 16.14 6.29 10.83
C ALA A 74 17.29 5.45 11.33
N THR A 75 17.76 5.72 12.54
CA THR A 75 18.81 4.93 13.22
C THR A 75 18.28 3.56 13.64
N ASP A 76 17.03 3.49 14.11
CA ASP A 76 16.31 2.25 14.39
C ASP A 76 14.96 2.22 13.63
N ALA A 77 15.05 1.84 12.38
CA ALA A 77 13.86 1.79 11.50
C ALA A 77 12.91 0.63 11.85
N ARG A 78 13.35 -0.38 12.61
CA ARG A 78 12.53 -1.56 12.94
C ARG A 78 11.56 -1.30 14.09
N SER A 79 11.98 -0.59 15.12
CA SER A 79 11.18 -0.34 16.34
C SER A 79 9.87 0.42 16.06
N GLY A 80 9.83 1.27 15.05
CA GLY A 80 8.67 2.09 14.72
C GLY A 80 7.64 1.45 13.76
N ASN A 81 7.74 0.16 13.44
CA ASN A 81 6.93 -0.47 12.40
C ASN A 81 5.43 -0.32 12.62
N THR A 82 4.92 -0.71 13.77
CA THR A 82 3.49 -0.62 14.13
C THR A 82 3.04 0.84 14.28
N VAL A 83 3.89 1.69 14.84
CA VAL A 83 3.57 3.12 15.02
C VAL A 83 3.36 3.80 13.67
N ARG A 84 4.18 3.49 12.67
CA ARG A 84 4.03 4.03 11.31
C ARG A 84 2.73 3.59 10.65
N TYR A 85 2.37 2.31 10.75
CA TYR A 85 1.09 1.83 10.23
C TYR A 85 -0.10 2.56 10.85
N ARG A 86 -0.11 2.74 12.18
CA ARG A 86 -1.16 3.49 12.88
C ARG A 86 -1.20 4.95 12.45
N LEU A 87 -0.05 5.60 12.39
CA LEU A 87 0.06 7.00 11.99
C LEU A 87 -0.49 7.24 10.59
N PHE A 88 0.00 6.50 9.59
CA PHE A 88 -0.43 6.67 8.20
C PHE A 88 -1.87 6.23 7.98
N GLY A 89 -2.32 5.14 8.60
CA GLY A 89 -3.72 4.72 8.56
C GLY A 89 -4.65 5.81 9.10
N SER A 90 -4.33 6.38 10.26
CA SER A 90 -5.12 7.46 10.86
C SER A 90 -5.10 8.73 10.03
N MET A 91 -3.94 9.12 9.49
CA MET A 91 -3.79 10.29 8.63
C MET A 91 -4.63 10.17 7.35
N PHE A 92 -4.58 9.04 6.66
CA PHE A 92 -5.39 8.82 5.46
C PHE A 92 -6.89 8.76 5.78
N ALA A 93 -7.28 8.11 6.88
CA ALA A 93 -8.68 8.09 7.29
C ALA A 93 -9.18 9.50 7.62
N GLN A 94 -8.38 10.33 8.27
CA GLN A 94 -8.72 11.72 8.55
C GLN A 94 -8.88 12.53 7.26
N ALA A 95 -7.91 12.48 6.35
CA ALA A 95 -7.98 13.21 5.08
C ALA A 95 -9.22 12.83 4.25
N LEU A 96 -9.59 11.54 4.25
CA LEU A 96 -10.80 11.08 3.57
C LEU A 96 -12.08 11.59 4.24
N ARG A 97 -12.11 11.68 5.58
CA ARG A 97 -13.24 12.27 6.29
C ARG A 97 -13.42 13.77 6.01
N GLU A 98 -12.33 14.51 5.82
CA GLU A 98 -12.38 15.93 5.45
C GLU A 98 -13.03 16.17 4.08
N VAL A 99 -13.03 15.17 3.20
CA VAL A 99 -13.75 15.22 1.92
C VAL A 99 -15.08 14.47 1.92
N GLY A 100 -15.63 14.17 3.11
CA GLY A 100 -16.98 13.63 3.28
C GLY A 100 -17.11 12.11 3.21
N VAL A 101 -16.01 11.37 3.24
CA VAL A 101 -16.04 9.90 3.26
C VAL A 101 -16.04 9.38 4.70
N ASP A 102 -16.97 8.48 5.08
CA ASP A 102 -16.94 7.78 6.38
C ASP A 102 -15.78 6.76 6.40
N ALA A 103 -14.57 7.28 6.50
CA ALA A 103 -13.35 6.48 6.47
C ALA A 103 -12.92 6.07 7.89
N ARG A 104 -12.56 4.79 8.02
CA ARG A 104 -12.15 4.16 9.27
C ARG A 104 -10.91 3.31 9.06
N VAL A 105 -10.16 3.04 10.14
CA VAL A 105 -9.00 2.13 10.13
C VAL A 105 -9.38 0.82 10.80
N GLY A 106 -9.02 -0.30 10.22
CA GLY A 106 -9.22 -1.62 10.80
C GLY A 106 -9.24 -2.74 9.77
N GLU A 107 -9.48 -3.94 10.25
CA GLU A 107 -9.61 -5.12 9.41
C GLU A 107 -10.92 -5.11 8.62
N ILE A 108 -10.86 -5.68 7.42
CA ILE A 108 -12.02 -5.86 6.55
C ILE A 108 -12.25 -7.37 6.43
N PRO A 109 -13.37 -7.92 6.92
CA PRO A 109 -13.66 -9.34 6.79
C PRO A 109 -13.66 -9.80 5.34
N GLY A 110 -12.96 -10.90 5.04
CA GLY A 110 -12.85 -11.46 3.69
C GLY A 110 -11.93 -10.70 2.74
N GLU A 111 -11.15 -9.74 3.23
CA GLU A 111 -10.18 -9.00 2.43
C GLU A 111 -9.11 -9.93 1.86
N TYR A 112 -8.80 -9.77 0.56
CA TYR A 112 -7.77 -10.54 -0.15
C TYR A 112 -6.37 -10.43 0.50
N CYS A 113 -6.00 -9.24 0.94
CA CYS A 113 -4.75 -8.98 1.66
C CYS A 113 -5.09 -8.36 3.01
N PRO A 114 -5.40 -9.19 4.04
CA PRO A 114 -5.86 -8.71 5.33
C PRO A 114 -4.80 -7.86 6.03
N GLY A 115 -5.25 -6.82 6.73
CA GLY A 115 -4.36 -5.95 7.50
C GLY A 115 -5.11 -5.14 8.54
N GLU A 116 -4.60 -5.12 9.77
CA GLU A 116 -5.15 -4.36 10.90
C GLU A 116 -5.23 -2.85 10.64
N TYR A 117 -4.48 -2.36 9.64
CA TYR A 117 -4.35 -0.94 9.33
C TYR A 117 -4.87 -0.59 7.92
N SER A 118 -5.76 -1.40 7.37
CA SER A 118 -6.51 -1.05 6.16
C SER A 118 -7.38 0.17 6.44
N VAL A 119 -7.45 1.11 5.49
CA VAL A 119 -8.43 2.20 5.56
C VAL A 119 -9.61 1.85 4.66
N TYR A 120 -10.82 1.89 5.20
CA TYR A 120 -12.04 1.53 4.49
C TYR A 120 -13.13 2.59 4.65
N ALA A 121 -14.04 2.66 3.69
CA ALA A 121 -15.30 3.34 3.85
C ALA A 121 -16.34 2.36 4.39
N GLN A 122 -17.14 2.83 5.37
CA GLN A 122 -18.35 2.14 5.77
C GLN A 122 -19.47 2.52 4.80
N LEU A 123 -20.04 1.52 4.13
CA LEU A 123 -21.18 1.76 3.25
C LEU A 123 -22.47 1.85 4.07
N PRO A 124 -23.39 2.76 3.71
CA PRO A 124 -24.72 2.79 4.28
C PRO A 124 -25.53 1.55 3.85
N GLU A 125 -26.51 1.16 4.65
CA GLU A 125 -27.40 0.02 4.33
C GLU A 125 -28.10 0.19 2.98
N SER A 126 -28.45 1.44 2.60
CA SER A 126 -29.06 1.77 1.31
C SER A 126 -28.14 1.45 0.10
N ALA A 127 -26.84 1.31 0.32
CA ALA A 127 -25.84 0.91 -0.67
C ALA A 127 -25.34 -0.54 -0.47
N GLY A 128 -26.14 -1.38 0.24
CA GLY A 128 -25.82 -2.77 0.50
C GLY A 128 -25.01 -3.03 1.78
N GLY A 129 -24.70 -2.00 2.54
CA GLY A 129 -23.89 -2.12 3.76
C GLY A 129 -22.45 -2.58 3.49
N GLY A 130 -21.72 -2.93 4.55
CA GLY A 130 -20.38 -3.50 4.42
C GLY A 130 -19.24 -2.48 4.38
N ARG A 131 -18.06 -2.95 3.96
CA ARG A 131 -16.82 -2.15 3.96
C ARG A 131 -16.15 -2.21 2.60
N ILE A 132 -15.70 -1.06 2.10
CA ILE A 132 -14.88 -0.97 0.89
C ILE A 132 -13.49 -0.47 1.26
N LYS A 133 -12.46 -1.22 0.90
CA LYS A 133 -11.07 -0.80 1.06
C LYS A 133 -10.75 0.41 0.21
N LEU A 134 -10.29 1.47 0.84
CA LEU A 134 -9.85 2.70 0.18
C LEU A 134 -8.33 2.82 0.14
N VAL A 135 -7.64 2.42 1.22
CA VAL A 135 -6.18 2.52 1.30
C VAL A 135 -5.59 1.22 1.85
N GLY A 136 -4.59 0.71 1.16
CA GLY A 136 -3.69 -0.31 1.66
C GLY A 136 -2.32 0.30 1.97
N THR A 137 -1.72 -0.10 3.08
CA THR A 137 -0.40 0.35 3.48
C THR A 137 0.59 -0.80 3.46
N ALA A 138 1.82 -0.52 3.09
CA ALA A 138 2.93 -1.47 3.16
C ALA A 138 4.21 -0.70 3.48
N GLN A 139 5.17 -1.35 4.10
CA GLN A 139 6.45 -0.70 4.39
C GLN A 139 7.63 -1.62 4.14
N ARG A 140 8.76 -1.01 3.87
CA ARG A 140 10.05 -1.66 3.76
C ARG A 140 11.04 -0.97 4.68
N VAL A 141 11.72 -1.76 5.48
CA VAL A 141 12.77 -1.30 6.37
C VAL A 141 14.11 -1.81 5.87
N VAL A 142 15.11 -0.93 5.88
CA VAL A 142 16.51 -1.24 5.60
C VAL A 142 17.38 -0.66 6.71
N SER A 143 18.66 -1.00 6.75
CA SER A 143 19.60 -0.30 7.64
C SER A 143 19.65 1.17 7.23
N GLY A 144 19.45 2.07 8.19
CA GLY A 144 19.50 3.52 8.00
C GLY A 144 18.19 4.19 7.54
N GLY A 145 17.10 3.43 7.26
CA GLY A 145 15.85 4.08 6.85
C GLY A 145 14.68 3.15 6.56
N TRP A 146 13.54 3.77 6.25
CA TRP A 146 12.31 3.06 5.87
C TRP A 146 11.53 3.79 4.77
N TRP A 147 10.68 3.03 4.14
CA TRP A 147 9.72 3.46 3.12
C TRP A 147 8.40 2.75 3.34
#